data_7382d6a47ed68d1c9b8eacb773882456
#
_entry.id   7382d6a47ed68d1c9b8eacb773882456
#
_cell.length_a   1.000
_cell.length_b   1.000
_cell.length_c   1.000
_cell.angle_alpha   90.00
_cell.angle_beta   90.00
_cell.angle_gamma   90.00
#
_symmetry.space_group_name_H-M   'P 1'
#
loop_
_entity.id
_entity.type
_entity.pdbx_description
1 polymer ?
#
loop_
_entity_poly.entity_id
_entity_poly.type
_entity_poly.pdbx_seq_one_letter_code
_entity_poly.pdbx_strand_id
1 'polypeptide(L)' 'VNCVAPGVIRTDMLDALPPEVLPQLAQETPLGRLGTPEDIAHAVAFLAGDGASFITGQVLTCDGGFIL' A
#
# COMPACT_ATOMS: atom_id res chain seq x y z
N VAL A 1 19.10 -3.60 1.75
CA VAL A 1 18.00 -3.00 2.53
C VAL A 1 17.09 -2.22 1.58
N ASN A 2 15.79 -2.45 1.70
CA ASN A 2 14.77 -1.76 0.91
C ASN A 2 13.69 -1.20 1.85
N CYS A 3 12.85 -0.31 1.31
CA CYS A 3 11.76 0.30 2.06
C CYS A 3 10.47 0.13 1.29
N VAL A 4 9.35 -0.08 1.99
CA VAL A 4 8.02 -0.08 1.40
C VAL A 4 7.28 1.15 1.88
N ALA A 5 6.74 1.93 0.92
CA ALA A 5 5.96 3.14 1.22
C ALA A 5 4.49 2.86 0.89
N PRO A 6 3.64 2.55 1.88
CA PRO A 6 2.24 2.27 1.63
C PRO A 6 1.44 3.54 1.35
N GLY A 7 0.36 3.41 0.59
CA GLY A 7 -0.61 4.46 0.38
C GLY A 7 -1.74 4.39 1.41
N VAL A 8 -2.98 4.58 0.95
CA VAL A 8 -4.14 4.51 1.83
C VAL A 8 -4.52 3.05 2.03
N ILE A 9 -4.24 2.54 3.23
CA ILE A 9 -4.45 1.13 3.58
C ILE A 9 -5.57 1.03 4.60
N ARG A 10 -6.51 0.12 4.35
CA ARG A 10 -7.65 -0.09 5.24
C ARG A 10 -7.18 -0.79 6.52
N THR A 11 -7.14 -0.03 7.60
CA THR A 11 -6.76 -0.49 8.94
C THR A 11 -7.84 -0.05 9.93
N ASP A 12 -7.74 -0.51 11.18
CA ASP A 12 -8.66 -0.09 12.23
C ASP A 12 -8.66 1.42 12.44
N MET A 13 -7.51 2.07 12.28
CA MET A 13 -7.42 3.54 12.33
C MET A 13 -8.28 4.20 11.26
N LEU A 14 -8.28 3.64 10.06
CA LEU A 14 -9.04 4.18 8.95
C LEU A 14 -10.55 3.95 9.15
N ASP A 15 -10.93 2.85 9.78
CA ASP A 15 -12.33 2.55 10.08
C ASP A 15 -12.94 3.54 11.08
N ALA A 16 -12.12 4.31 11.82
CA ALA A 16 -12.59 5.36 12.72
C ALA A 16 -13.02 6.63 11.98
N LEU A 17 -12.72 6.75 10.68
CA LEU A 17 -13.14 7.88 9.87
C LEU A 17 -14.63 7.78 9.50
N PRO A 18 -15.28 8.92 9.14
CA PRO A 18 -16.65 8.87 8.66
C PRO A 18 -16.79 7.91 7.48
N PRO A 19 -17.88 7.11 7.42
CA PRO A 19 -18.03 6.09 6.36
C PRO A 19 -17.97 6.64 4.94
N GLU A 20 -18.39 7.88 4.73
CA GLU A 20 -18.39 8.50 3.41
C GLU A 20 -16.99 8.86 2.90
N VAL A 21 -15.99 8.91 3.78
CA VAL A 21 -14.62 9.25 3.40
C VAL A 21 -13.95 8.07 2.68
N LEU A 22 -14.24 6.83 3.10
CA LEU A 22 -13.59 5.65 2.56
C LEU A 22 -13.87 5.44 1.07
N PRO A 23 -15.13 5.51 0.59
CA PRO A 23 -15.40 5.39 -0.84
C PRO A 23 -14.75 6.51 -1.65
N GLN A 24 -14.67 7.71 -1.09
CA GLN A 24 -14.06 8.85 -1.76
C GLN A 24 -12.56 8.63 -1.94
N LEU A 25 -11.88 8.11 -0.93
CA LEU A 25 -10.45 7.79 -1.03
C LEU A 25 -10.22 6.68 -2.06
N ALA A 26 -11.09 5.68 -2.10
CA ALA A 26 -11.01 4.61 -3.08
C ALA A 26 -11.17 5.14 -4.50
N GLN A 27 -12.09 6.09 -4.72
CA GLN A 27 -12.27 6.72 -6.01
C GLN A 27 -11.04 7.50 -6.47
N GLU A 28 -10.33 8.14 -5.54
CA GLU A 28 -9.14 8.91 -5.84
C GLU A 28 -7.92 8.02 -6.12
N THR A 29 -8.01 6.73 -5.80
CA THR A 29 -6.96 5.76 -6.07
C THR A 29 -7.13 5.23 -7.49
N PRO A 30 -6.11 5.31 -8.36
CA PRO A 30 -6.24 4.83 -9.75
C PRO A 30 -6.70 3.38 -9.87
N LEU A 31 -6.32 2.49 -8.94
CA LEU A 31 -6.81 1.11 -8.96
C LEU A 31 -8.24 0.95 -8.45
N GLY A 32 -8.86 2.03 -7.97
CA GLY A 32 -10.27 2.05 -7.62
C GLY A 32 -10.62 1.43 -6.27
N ARG A 33 -9.63 1.16 -5.42
CA ARG A 33 -9.86 0.58 -4.10
C ARG A 33 -8.78 1.02 -3.12
N LEU A 34 -9.09 0.88 -1.84
CA LEU A 34 -8.09 1.03 -0.79
C LEU A 34 -7.20 -0.21 -0.75
N GLY A 35 -5.96 -0.03 -0.29
CA GLY A 35 -5.09 -1.17 -0.05
C GLY A 35 -5.50 -1.93 1.20
N THR A 36 -5.01 -3.16 1.32
CA THR A 36 -5.20 -3.98 2.50
C THR A 36 -3.83 -4.25 3.15
N PRO A 37 -3.79 -4.62 4.45
CA PRO A 37 -2.52 -5.04 5.04
C PRO A 37 -1.85 -6.17 4.26
N GLU A 38 -2.62 -7.07 3.66
CA GLU A 38 -2.10 -8.15 2.83
C GLU A 38 -1.38 -7.64 1.59
N ASP A 39 -1.86 -6.54 0.98
CA ASP A 39 -1.18 -5.93 -0.16
C ASP A 39 0.24 -5.53 0.23
N ILE A 40 0.40 -4.93 1.42
CA ILE A 40 1.71 -4.51 1.91
C ILE A 40 2.55 -5.73 2.30
N ALA A 41 1.94 -6.74 2.91
CA ALA A 41 2.63 -7.97 3.30
C ALA A 41 3.21 -8.67 2.08
N HIS A 42 2.48 -8.71 0.95
CA HIS A 42 2.98 -9.30 -0.29
C HIS A 42 4.21 -8.56 -0.81
N ALA A 43 4.22 -7.23 -0.75
CA ALA A 43 5.36 -6.42 -1.18
C ALA A 43 6.58 -6.69 -0.29
N VAL A 44 6.37 -6.74 1.03
CA VAL A 44 7.45 -7.03 1.98
C VAL A 44 8.00 -8.43 1.76
N ALA A 45 7.12 -9.42 1.57
CA ALA A 45 7.53 -10.81 1.33
C ALA A 45 8.36 -10.93 0.06
N PHE A 46 7.99 -10.23 -1.02
CA PHE A 46 8.77 -10.22 -2.25
C PHE A 46 10.17 -9.65 -2.01
N LEU A 47 10.26 -8.50 -1.36
CA LEU A 47 11.55 -7.86 -1.12
C LEU A 47 12.44 -8.65 -0.15
N ALA A 48 11.84 -9.44 0.73
CA ALA A 48 12.58 -10.30 1.66
C ALA A 48 12.96 -11.64 1.05
N GLY A 49 12.41 -11.99 -0.11
CA GLY A 49 12.61 -13.30 -0.73
C GLY A 49 13.76 -13.33 -1.74
N ASP A 50 14.01 -14.54 -2.24
CA ASP A 50 15.11 -14.76 -3.19
C ASP A 50 14.89 -14.06 -4.53
N GLY A 51 13.63 -13.80 -4.90
CA GLY A 51 13.31 -13.07 -6.12
C GLY A 51 13.83 -11.64 -6.13
N ALA A 52 14.12 -11.08 -4.96
CA ALA A 52 14.66 -9.73 -4.83
C ALA A 52 16.15 -9.74 -4.48
N SER A 53 16.87 -10.80 -4.78
CA SER A 53 18.27 -10.97 -4.37
C SER A 53 19.22 -9.94 -5.00
N PHE A 54 18.83 -9.32 -6.11
CA PHE A 54 19.62 -8.29 -6.79
C PHE A 54 19.02 -6.89 -6.63
N ILE A 55 18.16 -6.68 -5.60
CA ILE A 55 17.46 -5.41 -5.34
C ILE A 55 17.88 -4.90 -3.98
N THR A 56 18.40 -3.69 -3.93
CA THR A 56 18.72 -3.01 -2.66
C THR A 56 18.67 -1.51 -2.84
N GLY A 57 18.49 -0.78 -1.75
CA GLY A 57 18.46 0.67 -1.76
C GLY A 57 17.22 1.26 -2.41
N GLN A 58 16.13 0.49 -2.56
CA GLN A 58 14.94 0.94 -3.25
C GLN A 58 13.81 1.26 -2.28
N VAL A 59 12.96 2.21 -2.70
CA VAL A 59 11.69 2.49 -2.04
C VAL A 59 10.59 1.99 -2.99
N LEU A 60 9.89 0.95 -2.58
CA LEU A 60 8.76 0.40 -3.34
C LEU A 60 7.48 1.06 -2.84
N THR A 61 6.90 1.91 -3.68
CA THR A 61 5.63 2.56 -3.36
C THR A 61 4.49 1.59 -3.66
N CYS A 62 3.67 1.32 -2.64
CA CYS A 62 2.58 0.36 -2.72
C CYS A 62 1.28 1.08 -2.37
N ASP A 63 0.77 1.88 -3.31
CA ASP A 63 -0.29 2.85 -3.09
C ASP A 63 -1.43 2.80 -4.11
N GLY A 64 -1.44 1.80 -4.99
CA GLY A 64 -2.44 1.71 -6.04
C GLY A 64 -2.44 2.90 -7.00
N GLY A 65 -1.36 3.69 -7.00
CA GLY A 65 -1.24 4.89 -7.81
C GLY A 65 -1.77 6.16 -7.15
N PHE A 66 -2.21 6.08 -5.89
CA PHE A 66 -2.72 7.25 -5.16
C PHE A 66 -1.59 8.26 -4.96
N ILE A 67 -1.83 9.51 -5.39
CA ILE A 67 -0.85 10.58 -5.26
C ILE A 67 -1.36 11.58 -4.22
N LEU A 68 -0.57 11.78 -3.18
CA LEU A 68 -0.87 12.74 -2.12
C LEU A 68 -0.33 14.12 -2.47
#